data_7ecaa2a102fc9f76b770b99402c8a1e1
#
_entry.id   7ecaa2a102fc9f76b770b99402c8a1e1
#
_cell.length_a   1.000
_cell.length_b   1.000
_cell.length_c   1.000
_cell.angle_alpha   90.00
_cell.angle_beta   90.00
_cell.angle_gamma   90.00
#
_symmetry.space_group_name_H-M   'P 1'
#
loop_
_entity.id
_entity.type
_entity.pdbx_description
1 polymer ?
#
loop_
_entity_poly.entity_id
_entity_poly.type
_entity_poly.pdbx_seq_one_letter_code
_entity_poly.pdbx_strand_id
1 'polypeptide(L)'
;MEIFDLMNLETEGHENRSVNVFYQNDTFKTRVIVLEAGGKISPCQMETFVMFYVVEGEVVIKKNDESSPLKENQVFITEPALLSMESASGARLMGVQIKTGQ
;
A
#
# COMPACT_ATOMS: atom_id res chain seq x y z
N MET A 1 11.51 9.70 19.85
CA MET A 1 11.72 9.51 18.39
C MET A 1 11.31 8.09 18.02
N GLU A 2 10.48 7.96 16.98
CA GLU A 2 10.06 6.65 16.51
C GLU A 2 10.65 6.37 15.14
N ILE A 3 11.24 5.19 15.00
CA ILE A 3 11.82 4.76 13.72
C ILE A 3 11.27 3.38 13.42
N PHE A 4 10.76 3.21 12.20
CA PHE A 4 10.16 1.94 11.78
C PHE A 4 11.00 1.30 10.69
N ASP A 5 11.35 0.03 10.90
CA ASP A 5 12.13 -0.73 9.92
C ASP A 5 11.13 -1.52 9.06
N LEU A 6 10.90 -1.03 7.85
CA LEU A 6 9.86 -1.57 6.97
C LEU A 6 10.08 -3.02 6.59
N MET A 7 11.32 -3.50 6.60
CA MET A 7 11.61 -4.88 6.26
C MET A 7 11.33 -5.84 7.41
N ASN A 8 11.33 -5.33 8.63
CA ASN A 8 11.23 -6.18 9.82
C ASN A 8 9.95 -5.99 10.64
N LEU A 9 9.04 -5.14 10.19
CA LEU A 9 7.75 -5.00 10.87
C LEU A 9 6.95 -6.27 10.72
N GLU A 10 6.38 -6.75 11.81
CA GLU A 10 5.50 -7.91 11.79
C GLU A 10 4.19 -7.51 11.14
N THR A 11 3.64 -8.39 10.32
CA THR A 11 2.40 -8.11 9.60
C THR A 11 1.47 -9.31 9.66
N GLU A 12 0.16 -9.00 9.51
CA GLU A 12 -0.87 -10.01 9.30
C GLU A 12 -1.18 -10.06 7.81
N GLY A 13 -2.01 -11.00 7.39
CA GLY A 13 -2.46 -11.06 6.00
C GLY A 13 -3.17 -9.76 5.60
N HIS A 14 -3.23 -9.49 4.32
CA HIS A 14 -3.78 -8.22 3.85
C HIS A 14 -5.27 -8.05 4.19
N GLU A 15 -6.00 -9.12 4.46
CA GLU A 15 -7.39 -9.04 4.89
C GLU A 15 -7.52 -8.46 6.30
N ASN A 16 -6.44 -8.44 7.06
CA ASN A 16 -6.39 -7.83 8.39
C ASN A 16 -5.64 -6.50 8.34
N ARG A 17 -5.96 -5.69 7.36
CA ARG A 17 -5.20 -4.46 7.08
C ARG A 17 -5.07 -3.51 8.25
N SER A 18 -6.08 -3.47 9.12
CA SER A 18 -6.05 -2.54 10.24
C SER A 18 -4.92 -2.84 11.23
N VAL A 19 -4.51 -4.10 11.36
CA VAL A 19 -3.42 -4.43 12.29
C VAL A 19 -2.04 -4.15 11.70
N ASN A 20 -1.98 -3.87 10.40
CA ASN A 20 -0.72 -3.54 9.75
C ASN A 20 -0.43 -2.04 9.75
N VAL A 21 -1.30 -1.25 10.36
CA VAL A 21 -1.08 0.19 10.53
C VAL A 21 -0.03 0.37 11.62
N PHE A 22 1.10 0.97 11.25
CA PHE A 22 2.17 1.16 12.24
C PHE A 22 2.27 2.59 12.75
N TYR A 23 1.59 3.54 12.11
CA TYR A 23 1.51 4.90 12.59
C TYR A 23 0.26 5.56 12.03
N GLN A 24 -0.40 6.35 12.85
CA GLN A 24 -1.53 7.13 12.37
C GLN A 24 -1.76 8.34 13.28
N ASN A 25 -2.22 9.40 12.67
CA ASN A 25 -2.59 10.62 13.40
C ASN A 25 -3.75 11.28 12.65
N ASP A 26 -4.03 12.55 12.98
CA ASP A 26 -5.16 13.24 12.37
C ASP A 26 -4.95 13.59 10.89
N THR A 27 -3.72 13.47 10.42
CA THR A 27 -3.37 13.89 9.06
C THR A 27 -3.18 12.71 8.12
N PHE A 28 -2.55 11.65 8.59
CA PHE A 28 -2.23 10.51 7.71
C PHE A 28 -2.21 9.21 8.49
N LYS A 29 -2.21 8.13 7.73
CA LYS A 29 -2.13 6.77 8.25
C LYS A 29 -1.16 5.99 7.38
N THR A 30 -0.23 5.26 8.00
CA THR A 30 0.74 4.45 7.29
C THR A 30 0.60 2.98 7.68
N ARG A 31 0.78 2.12 6.70
CA ARG A 31 0.72 0.68 6.94
C ARG A 31 1.75 -0.05 6.08
N VAL A 32 2.07 -1.27 6.50
CA VAL A 32 2.86 -2.18 5.69
C VAL A 32 1.90 -3.17 5.05
N ILE A 33 2.09 -3.41 3.76
CA ILE A 33 1.30 -4.35 2.99
C ILE A 33 2.25 -5.45 2.51
N VAL A 34 1.91 -6.70 2.81
CA VAL A 34 2.69 -7.83 2.33
C VAL A 34 1.79 -8.70 1.48
N LEU A 35 2.20 -8.94 0.25
CA LEU A 35 1.50 -9.84 -0.65
C LEU A 35 2.37 -11.05 -0.92
N GLU A 36 1.78 -12.23 -0.82
CA GLU A 36 2.45 -13.46 -1.20
C GLU A 36 2.44 -13.59 -2.71
N ALA A 37 3.20 -14.52 -3.24
CA ALA A 37 3.18 -14.82 -4.67
C ALA A 37 1.75 -15.13 -5.10
N GLY A 38 1.25 -14.42 -6.11
CA GLY A 38 -0.12 -14.55 -6.56
C GLY A 38 -1.14 -13.77 -5.73
N GLY A 39 -0.67 -13.08 -4.68
CA GLY A 39 -1.57 -12.32 -3.82
C GLY A 39 -2.08 -11.07 -4.49
N LYS A 40 -3.25 -10.61 -4.05
CA LYS A 40 -3.86 -9.43 -4.64
C LYS A 40 -4.77 -8.72 -3.65
N ILE A 41 -4.99 -7.44 -3.93
CA ILE A 41 -5.97 -6.63 -3.22
C ILE A 41 -7.06 -6.29 -4.21
N SER A 42 -8.30 -6.68 -3.88
CA SER A 42 -9.46 -6.45 -4.73
C SER A 42 -9.72 -4.95 -4.92
N PRO A 43 -10.38 -4.56 -6.02
CA PRO A 43 -10.68 -3.16 -6.24
C PRO A 43 -11.39 -2.51 -5.06
N CYS A 44 -10.89 -1.34 -4.68
CA CYS A 44 -11.40 -0.59 -3.56
C CYS A 44 -11.37 0.89 -3.92
N GLN A 45 -12.51 1.57 -3.71
CA GLN A 45 -12.59 3.01 -3.93
C GLN A 45 -11.87 3.71 -2.77
N MET A 46 -10.78 4.38 -3.08
CA MET A 46 -10.04 5.15 -2.08
C MET A 46 -10.61 6.56 -2.03
N GLU A 47 -10.89 7.02 -0.82
CA GLU A 47 -11.50 8.34 -0.60
C GLU A 47 -10.45 9.41 -0.28
N THR A 48 -9.19 9.01 -0.17
CA THR A 48 -8.09 9.89 0.20
C THR A 48 -7.00 9.83 -0.86
N PHE A 49 -6.07 10.78 -0.80
CA PHE A 49 -4.81 10.62 -1.53
C PHE A 49 -4.08 9.41 -0.95
N VAL A 50 -3.39 8.69 -1.81
CA VAL A 50 -2.71 7.47 -1.43
C VAL A 50 -1.32 7.46 -2.06
N MET A 51 -0.35 6.95 -1.28
CA MET A 51 0.99 6.73 -1.76
C MET A 51 1.36 5.29 -1.47
N PHE A 52 1.92 4.59 -2.46
CA PHE A 52 2.48 3.26 -2.26
C PHE A 52 3.95 3.28 -2.64
N TYR A 53 4.78 2.78 -1.73
CA TYR A 53 6.22 2.64 -1.95
C TYR A 53 6.58 1.17 -1.86
N VAL A 54 7.19 0.63 -2.91
CA VAL A 54 7.59 -0.78 -2.91
C VAL A 54 8.94 -0.92 -2.22
N VAL A 55 8.93 -1.62 -1.10
CA VAL A 55 10.13 -1.90 -0.32
C VAL A 55 10.87 -3.08 -0.94
N GLU A 56 10.13 -4.08 -1.40
CA GLU A 56 10.70 -5.31 -1.94
C GLU A 56 9.70 -5.95 -2.88
N GLY A 57 10.18 -6.49 -4.00
CA GLY A 57 9.33 -7.18 -4.95
C GLY A 57 8.73 -6.26 -5.99
N GLU A 58 7.60 -6.66 -6.54
CA GLU A 58 6.95 -5.93 -7.62
C GLU A 58 5.45 -6.19 -7.59
N VAL A 59 4.67 -5.16 -7.88
CA VAL A 59 3.22 -5.30 -8.01
C VAL A 59 2.78 -4.69 -9.34
N VAL A 60 1.59 -5.08 -9.79
CA VAL A 60 0.89 -4.36 -10.85
C VAL A 60 -0.25 -3.62 -10.18
N ILE A 61 -0.25 -2.30 -10.31
CA ILE A 61 -1.30 -1.46 -9.77
C ILE A 61 -2.28 -1.14 -10.88
N LYS A 62 -3.58 -1.23 -10.56
CA LYS A 62 -4.62 -0.81 -11.47
C LYS A 62 -5.33 0.38 -10.86
N LYS A 63 -5.36 1.48 -11.59
CA LYS A 63 -6.07 2.69 -11.21
C LYS A 63 -7.15 2.94 -12.23
N ASN A 64 -8.40 2.81 -11.80
CA ASN A 64 -9.55 2.86 -12.71
C ASN A 64 -9.33 1.83 -13.84
N ASP A 65 -9.14 2.26 -15.09
CA ASP A 65 -8.93 1.34 -16.21
C ASP A 65 -7.48 1.22 -16.65
N GLU A 66 -6.57 1.91 -15.97
CA GLU A 66 -5.16 1.87 -16.32
C GLU A 66 -4.40 0.94 -15.39
N SER A 67 -3.39 0.26 -15.91
CA SER A 67 -2.55 -0.58 -15.07
C SER A 67 -1.08 -0.33 -15.38
N SER A 68 -0.24 -0.53 -14.40
CA SER A 68 1.19 -0.32 -14.53
C SER A 68 1.95 -1.15 -13.50
N PRO A 69 3.11 -1.68 -13.85
CA PRO A 69 3.97 -2.29 -12.85
C PRO A 69 4.54 -1.22 -11.92
N LEU A 70 4.72 -1.58 -10.67
CA LEU A 70 5.41 -0.75 -9.69
C LEU A 70 6.47 -1.64 -9.07
N LYS A 71 7.72 -1.25 -9.23
CA LYS A 71 8.86 -2.08 -8.87
C LYS A 71 9.53 -1.59 -7.60
N GLU A 72 10.45 -2.40 -7.11
CA GLU A 72 11.20 -2.10 -5.90
C GLU A 72 11.77 -0.69 -5.95
N ASN A 73 11.60 0.01 -4.86
CA ASN A 73 12.09 1.38 -4.68
C ASN A 73 11.40 2.43 -5.57
N GLN A 74 10.20 2.11 -6.05
CA GLN A 74 9.38 3.07 -6.79
C GLN A 74 8.17 3.48 -5.96
N VAL A 75 7.66 4.67 -6.24
CA VAL A 75 6.52 5.25 -5.53
C VAL A 75 5.40 5.56 -6.51
N PHE A 76 4.17 5.21 -6.10
CA PHE A 76 2.96 5.56 -6.82
C PHE A 76 2.14 6.49 -5.92
N ILE A 77 1.73 7.63 -6.45
CA ILE A 77 0.93 8.60 -5.70
C ILE A 77 -0.30 8.92 -6.53
N THR A 78 -1.48 8.93 -5.90
CA THR A 78 -2.69 9.24 -6.64
C THR A 78 -3.70 9.99 -5.76
N GLU A 79 -4.52 10.80 -6.43
CA GLU A 79 -5.74 11.36 -5.87
C GLU A 79 -6.74 10.21 -5.62
N PRO A 80 -7.86 10.48 -4.94
CA PRO A 80 -8.87 9.44 -4.73
C PRO A 80 -9.26 8.75 -6.03
N ALA A 81 -9.28 7.43 -6.02
CA ALA A 81 -9.52 6.63 -7.22
C ALA A 81 -9.87 5.20 -6.85
N LEU A 82 -10.34 4.44 -7.82
CA LEU A 82 -10.57 3.02 -7.66
C LEU A 82 -9.26 2.29 -7.91
N LEU A 83 -8.75 1.63 -6.89
CA LEU A 83 -7.43 1.00 -6.93
C LEU A 83 -7.49 -0.49 -6.63
N SER A 84 -6.65 -1.24 -7.31
CA SER A 84 -6.39 -2.64 -6.97
C SER A 84 -4.93 -2.92 -7.26
N MET A 85 -4.44 -4.05 -6.77
CA MET A 85 -3.07 -4.45 -7.09
C MET A 85 -2.92 -5.96 -6.97
N GLU A 86 -1.92 -6.49 -7.64
CA GLU A 86 -1.58 -7.90 -7.52
C GLU A 86 -0.07 -8.06 -7.69
N SER A 87 0.46 -9.14 -7.14
CA SER A 87 1.89 -9.44 -7.25
C SER A 87 2.06 -10.89 -7.66
N ALA A 88 2.74 -11.12 -8.78
CA ALA A 88 3.00 -12.48 -9.25
C ALA A 88 4.00 -13.19 -8.34
N SER A 89 5.01 -12.51 -7.88
CA SER A 89 6.11 -13.10 -7.12
C SER A 89 6.13 -12.73 -5.64
N GLY A 90 5.24 -11.85 -5.21
CA GLY A 90 5.22 -11.36 -3.84
C GLY A 90 5.84 -9.98 -3.73
N ALA A 91 5.42 -9.23 -2.72
CA ALA A 91 5.92 -7.87 -2.53
C ALA A 91 5.66 -7.38 -1.12
N ARG A 92 6.47 -6.43 -0.71
CA ARG A 92 6.28 -5.70 0.55
C ARG A 92 6.25 -4.22 0.21
N LEU A 93 5.19 -3.54 0.66
CA LEU A 93 4.98 -2.13 0.36
C LEU A 93 4.67 -1.35 1.63
N MET A 94 4.93 -0.04 1.57
CA MET A 94 4.40 0.89 2.55
C MET A 94 3.26 1.64 1.87
N GLY A 95 2.11 1.69 2.53
CA GLY A 95 0.98 2.47 2.04
C GLY A 95 0.74 3.65 2.96
N VAL A 96 0.47 4.81 2.39
CA VAL A 96 0.16 6.02 3.13
C VAL A 96 -1.17 6.56 2.62
N GLN A 97 -2.11 6.78 3.54
CA GLN A 97 -3.37 7.44 3.23
C GLN A 97 -3.35 8.81 3.88
N ILE A 98 -3.55 9.84 3.09
CA ILE A 98 -3.43 11.21 3.56
C ILE A 98 -4.83 11.82 3.61
N LYS A 99 -5.26 12.22 4.81
CA LYS A 99 -6.58 12.79 5.00
C LYS A 99 -6.65 14.14 4.30
N THR A 100 -7.80 14.43 3.73
CA THR A 100 -7.96 15.62 2.89
C THR A 100 -8.40 16.86 3.65
N GLY A 101 -8.25 16.87 4.94
CA GLY A 101 -8.47 18.08 5.71
C GLY A 101 -9.92 18.52 5.86
N GLN A 102 -10.86 17.67 5.67
CA GLN A 102 -12.26 17.98 5.80
C GLN A 102 -12.85 17.34 7.04
#